data_772235df2ef852887c381d1af7465d86
#
_entry.id   772235df2ef852887c381d1af7465d86
#
_cell.length_a   1.000
_cell.length_b   1.000
_cell.length_c   1.000
_cell.angle_alpha   90.00
_cell.angle_beta   90.00
_cell.angle_gamma   90.00
#
_symmetry.space_group_name_H-M   'P 1'
#
loop_
_entity.id
_entity.type
_entity.pdbx_description
1 polymer ?
#
loop_
_entity_poly.entity_id
_entity_poly.type
_entity_poly.pdbx_seq_one_letter_code
_entity_poly.pdbx_strand_id
1 'polypeptide(L)'
;MSREKRKQPELLLPAGSLEVLKTAFDYGADAVYIGGEAFGLRANAKNFSPEEMAEGLRFAHERGKRVYVTANILAHNDDLNEAERYFQELAALKPDAIIVSDPALFMLAKRLCPGIELHVSTQANNTNYGTFLFWRELGASRVVTARELSLAEIREIRERIPAEMEIETFVHGAMCISYSGRCLLSSFMAGRDANHGE
;
A
#
# COMPACT_ATOMS: atom_id res chain seq x y z
N MET A 1 -9.20 16.58 -33.86
CA MET A 1 -8.94 16.36 -32.40
C MET A 1 -8.35 14.98 -32.26
N SER A 2 -7.04 14.87 -32.08
CA SER A 2 -6.36 13.61 -31.81
C SER A 2 -6.83 13.07 -30.44
N ARG A 3 -7.40 11.86 -30.42
CA ARG A 3 -7.62 11.13 -29.16
C ARG A 3 -6.23 10.89 -28.57
N GLU A 4 -5.84 11.68 -27.56
CA GLU A 4 -4.71 11.30 -26.71
C GLU A 4 -4.93 9.85 -26.27
N LYS A 5 -3.95 8.98 -26.56
CA LYS A 5 -3.97 7.60 -26.10
C LYS A 5 -4.02 7.66 -24.56
N ARG A 6 -5.17 7.37 -23.98
CA ARG A 6 -5.30 7.27 -22.52
C ARG A 6 -4.28 6.25 -22.04
N LYS A 7 -3.41 6.66 -21.13
CA LYS A 7 -2.47 5.74 -20.48
C LYS A 7 -3.30 4.63 -19.83
N GLN A 8 -2.98 3.38 -20.13
CA GLN A 8 -3.66 2.25 -19.51
C GLN A 8 -3.39 2.27 -18.00
N PRO A 9 -4.39 2.07 -17.14
CA PRO A 9 -4.18 1.96 -15.70
C PRO A 9 -3.25 0.78 -15.36
N GLU A 10 -2.46 0.92 -14.31
CA GLU A 10 -1.67 -0.16 -13.75
C GLU A 10 -2.60 -1.19 -13.11
N LEU A 11 -2.42 -2.47 -13.45
CA LEU A 11 -3.10 -3.58 -12.79
C LEU A 11 -2.27 -4.05 -11.59
N LEU A 12 -2.73 -3.68 -10.39
CA LEU A 12 -2.11 -4.06 -9.13
C LEU A 12 -2.89 -5.20 -8.47
N LEU A 13 -2.22 -6.30 -8.13
CA LEU A 13 -2.81 -7.48 -7.48
C LEU A 13 -2.16 -7.77 -6.12
N PRO A 14 -2.92 -8.35 -5.15
CA PRO A 14 -2.35 -8.85 -3.91
C PRO A 14 -1.61 -10.18 -4.12
N ALA A 15 -0.55 -10.43 -3.34
CA ALA A 15 0.03 -11.76 -3.22
C ALA A 15 0.32 -12.11 -1.77
N GLY A 16 -0.21 -13.24 -1.33
CA GLY A 16 0.02 -13.79 0.01
C GLY A 16 1.15 -14.82 0.07
N SER A 17 1.80 -15.13 -1.04
CA SER A 17 2.97 -16.01 -1.12
C SER A 17 3.75 -15.78 -2.40
N LEU A 18 4.99 -16.25 -2.44
CA LEU A 18 5.84 -16.17 -3.62
C LEU A 18 5.23 -16.86 -4.86
N GLU A 19 4.54 -17.98 -4.67
CA GLU A 19 3.81 -18.68 -5.74
C GLU A 19 2.68 -17.82 -6.30
N VAL A 20 1.88 -17.18 -5.42
CA VAL A 20 0.80 -16.28 -5.84
C VAL A 20 1.35 -15.05 -6.54
N LEU A 21 2.49 -14.50 -6.09
CA LEU A 21 3.17 -13.39 -6.76
C LEU A 21 3.57 -13.76 -8.20
N LYS A 22 4.21 -14.91 -8.39
CA LYS A 22 4.61 -15.40 -9.71
C LYS A 22 3.38 -15.60 -10.61
N THR A 23 2.34 -16.25 -10.09
CA THR A 23 1.08 -16.46 -10.79
C THR A 23 0.41 -15.13 -11.19
N ALA A 24 0.38 -14.13 -10.29
CA ALA A 24 -0.21 -12.82 -10.60
C ALA A 24 0.47 -12.17 -11.82
N PHE A 25 1.79 -12.23 -11.90
CA PHE A 25 2.50 -11.70 -13.05
C PHE A 25 2.28 -12.51 -14.34
N ASP A 26 2.19 -13.84 -14.24
CA ASP A 26 1.89 -14.70 -15.39
C ASP A 26 0.48 -14.43 -15.96
N TYR A 27 -0.46 -13.99 -15.11
CA TYR A 27 -1.81 -13.57 -15.51
C TYR A 27 -1.94 -12.08 -15.83
N GLY A 28 -0.85 -11.35 -15.92
CA GLY A 28 -0.81 -10.02 -16.51
C GLY A 28 -0.78 -8.85 -15.52
N ALA A 29 -0.54 -9.08 -14.23
CA ALA A 29 -0.30 -7.99 -13.29
C ALA A 29 0.86 -7.10 -13.76
N ASP A 30 0.73 -5.79 -13.57
CA ASP A 30 1.80 -4.81 -13.78
C ASP A 30 2.60 -4.61 -12.50
N ALA A 31 1.93 -4.73 -11.37
CA ALA A 31 2.52 -4.65 -10.04
C ALA A 31 1.80 -5.62 -9.08
N VAL A 32 2.50 -6.00 -8.01
CA VAL A 32 1.96 -6.82 -6.92
C VAL A 32 2.26 -6.15 -5.60
N TYR A 33 1.31 -6.17 -4.65
CA TYR A 33 1.61 -5.80 -3.29
C TYR A 33 1.66 -7.02 -2.36
N ILE A 34 2.62 -7.00 -1.44
CA ILE A 34 2.91 -8.08 -0.49
C ILE A 34 3.00 -7.53 0.94
N GLY A 35 2.81 -8.40 1.92
CA GLY A 35 3.05 -8.10 3.34
C GLY A 35 4.30 -8.80 3.83
N GLY A 36 5.12 -8.10 4.62
CA GLY A 36 6.20 -8.71 5.39
C GLY A 36 5.68 -9.32 6.70
N GLU A 37 6.54 -10.04 7.39
CA GLU A 37 6.23 -10.66 8.69
C GLU A 37 5.88 -9.63 9.78
N ALA A 38 6.34 -8.39 9.61
CA ALA A 38 6.04 -7.27 10.49
C ALA A 38 5.24 -6.16 9.77
N PHE A 39 4.51 -5.34 10.55
CA PHE A 39 3.82 -4.12 10.12
C PHE A 39 2.73 -4.25 9.04
N GLY A 40 2.32 -5.47 8.68
CA GLY A 40 1.13 -5.74 7.86
C GLY A 40 -0.11 -5.95 8.73
N LEU A 41 -1.29 -5.49 8.25
CA LEU A 41 -2.59 -5.66 8.94
C LEU A 41 -3.06 -7.12 9.07
N ARG A 42 -2.31 -8.09 8.55
CA ARG A 42 -2.68 -9.51 8.55
C ARG A 42 -1.60 -10.35 9.21
N ALA A 43 -1.44 -10.22 10.53
CA ALA A 43 -0.45 -10.97 11.30
C ALA A 43 -0.55 -12.50 11.12
N ASN A 44 -1.74 -13.04 10.84
CA ASN A 44 -1.97 -14.47 10.62
C ASN A 44 -1.99 -14.90 9.14
N ALA A 45 -1.79 -13.99 8.18
CA ALA A 45 -1.61 -14.38 6.80
C ALA A 45 -0.19 -14.98 6.62
N LYS A 46 -0.01 -15.82 5.59
CA LYS A 46 1.33 -16.14 5.12
C LYS A 46 2.00 -14.85 4.67
N ASN A 47 2.94 -14.38 5.46
CA ASN A 47 3.72 -13.18 5.18
C ASN A 47 5.04 -13.61 4.53
N PHE A 48 5.63 -12.70 3.74
CA PHE A 48 6.90 -12.97 3.08
C PHE A 48 8.06 -12.83 4.05
N SER A 49 8.93 -13.85 4.11
CA SER A 49 10.24 -13.69 4.74
C SER A 49 11.13 -12.72 3.93
N PRO A 50 12.20 -12.17 4.52
CA PRO A 50 13.15 -11.32 3.79
C PRO A 50 13.72 -12.00 2.52
N GLU A 51 13.98 -13.31 2.58
CA GLU A 51 14.48 -14.10 1.45
C GLU A 51 13.42 -14.24 0.34
N GLU A 52 12.16 -14.51 0.72
CA GLU A 52 11.04 -14.58 -0.23
C GLU A 52 10.75 -13.23 -0.87
N MET A 53 10.86 -12.12 -0.10
CA MET A 53 10.76 -10.76 -0.65
C MET A 53 11.87 -10.50 -1.67
N ALA A 54 13.11 -10.82 -1.34
CA ALA A 54 14.24 -10.64 -2.25
C ALA A 54 14.07 -11.44 -3.55
N GLU A 55 13.58 -12.70 -3.45
CA GLU A 55 13.27 -13.52 -4.63
C GLU A 55 12.12 -12.92 -5.44
N GLY A 56 11.03 -12.49 -4.79
CA GLY A 56 9.88 -11.88 -5.44
C GLY A 56 10.24 -10.59 -6.19
N LEU A 57 11.03 -9.73 -5.56
CA LEU A 57 11.56 -8.50 -6.17
C LEU A 57 12.41 -8.81 -7.39
N ARG A 58 13.37 -9.72 -7.28
CA ARG A 58 14.21 -10.14 -8.41
C ARG A 58 13.36 -10.68 -9.56
N PHE A 59 12.42 -11.58 -9.26
CA PHE A 59 11.53 -12.19 -10.26
C PHE A 59 10.68 -11.13 -10.99
N ALA A 60 10.18 -10.12 -10.28
CA ALA A 60 9.41 -9.01 -10.84
C ALA A 60 10.29 -8.10 -11.71
N HIS A 61 11.45 -7.66 -11.19
CA HIS A 61 12.34 -6.73 -11.87
C HIS A 61 12.92 -7.31 -13.16
N GLU A 62 13.25 -8.61 -13.20
CA GLU A 62 13.67 -9.30 -14.43
C GLU A 62 12.62 -9.25 -15.55
N ARG A 63 11.35 -8.98 -15.20
CA ARG A 63 10.19 -8.88 -16.10
C ARG A 63 9.71 -7.45 -16.33
N GLY A 64 10.42 -6.45 -15.78
CA GLY A 64 10.01 -5.04 -15.80
C GLY A 64 8.71 -4.78 -15.03
N LYS A 65 8.42 -5.60 -14.02
CA LYS A 65 7.26 -5.52 -13.12
C LYS A 65 7.65 -4.91 -11.77
N ARG A 66 6.67 -4.48 -10.99
CA ARG A 66 6.88 -3.78 -9.72
C ARG A 66 6.33 -4.55 -8.52
N VAL A 67 6.96 -4.38 -7.36
CA VAL A 67 6.50 -4.96 -6.08
C VAL A 67 6.43 -3.86 -5.02
N TYR A 68 5.27 -3.76 -4.38
CA TYR A 68 5.01 -2.83 -3.28
C TYR A 68 4.90 -3.60 -1.96
N VAL A 69 5.50 -3.06 -0.91
CA VAL A 69 5.48 -3.71 0.41
C VAL A 69 4.57 -2.93 1.35
N THR A 70 3.66 -3.62 2.02
CA THR A 70 2.76 -2.99 3.00
C THR A 70 3.42 -2.86 4.37
N ALA A 71 3.36 -1.64 4.92
CA ALA A 71 3.67 -1.30 6.30
C ALA A 71 2.53 -0.41 6.83
N ASN A 72 1.30 -0.93 6.77
CA ASN A 72 0.07 -0.14 6.83
C ASN A 72 -0.75 -0.32 8.12
N ILE A 73 -0.11 -0.72 9.21
CA ILE A 73 -0.69 -0.63 10.56
C ILE A 73 -0.78 0.83 11.00
N LEU A 74 -1.58 1.09 12.04
CA LEU A 74 -1.54 2.33 12.83
C LEU A 74 -0.66 2.05 14.05
N ALA A 75 0.56 2.57 14.05
CA ALA A 75 1.59 2.21 15.01
C ALA A 75 1.30 2.73 16.42
N HIS A 76 1.51 1.88 17.42
CA HIS A 76 1.65 2.29 18.81
C HIS A 76 3.10 2.66 19.13
N ASN A 77 3.35 3.29 20.28
CA ASN A 77 4.70 3.72 20.65
C ASN A 77 5.71 2.56 20.66
N ASP A 78 5.27 1.38 21.10
CA ASP A 78 6.13 0.20 21.17
C ASP A 78 6.53 -0.32 19.78
N ASP A 79 5.72 -0.08 18.77
CA ASP A 79 5.98 -0.49 17.38
C ASP A 79 7.09 0.34 16.73
N LEU A 80 7.31 1.59 17.16
CA LEU A 80 8.20 2.53 16.48
C LEU A 80 9.66 2.08 16.41
N ASN A 81 10.17 1.43 17.48
CA ASN A 81 11.54 0.92 17.50
C ASN A 81 11.72 -0.27 16.54
N GLU A 82 10.72 -1.11 16.45
CA GLU A 82 10.69 -2.24 15.50
C GLU A 82 10.54 -1.74 14.07
N ALA A 83 9.71 -0.72 13.84
CA ALA A 83 9.52 -0.08 12.55
C ALA A 83 10.82 0.48 11.97
N GLU A 84 11.70 1.05 12.81
CA GLU A 84 12.98 1.57 12.36
C GLU A 84 13.85 0.47 11.75
N ARG A 85 13.96 -0.70 12.41
CA ARG A 85 14.70 -1.86 11.88
C ARG A 85 14.08 -2.38 10.59
N TYR A 86 12.77 -2.52 10.57
CA TYR A 86 12.04 -3.00 9.39
C TYR A 86 12.24 -2.09 8.17
N PHE A 87 12.18 -0.78 8.33
CA PHE A 87 12.44 0.15 7.22
C PHE A 87 13.91 0.12 6.77
N GLN A 88 14.87 -0.13 7.66
CA GLN A 88 16.26 -0.35 7.26
C GLN A 88 16.43 -1.62 6.40
N GLU A 89 15.71 -2.69 6.74
CA GLU A 89 15.67 -3.93 5.93
C GLU A 89 15.03 -3.66 4.56
N LEU A 90 13.89 -2.95 4.51
CA LEU A 90 13.26 -2.57 3.25
C LEU A 90 14.15 -1.65 2.40
N ALA A 91 14.91 -0.75 3.02
CA ALA A 91 15.87 0.09 2.31
C ALA A 91 16.97 -0.72 1.62
N ALA A 92 17.39 -1.85 2.22
CA ALA A 92 18.34 -2.77 1.63
C ALA A 92 17.73 -3.61 0.51
N LEU A 93 16.48 -4.07 0.66
CA LEU A 93 15.74 -4.86 -0.31
C LEU A 93 15.31 -4.05 -1.54
N LYS A 94 15.09 -2.73 -1.38
CA LYS A 94 14.69 -1.78 -2.43
C LYS A 94 13.41 -2.19 -3.18
N PRO A 95 12.27 -2.37 -2.49
CA PRO A 95 10.99 -2.48 -3.19
C PRO A 95 10.71 -1.21 -4.00
N ASP A 96 9.81 -1.29 -4.96
CA ASP A 96 9.45 -0.14 -5.80
C ASP A 96 8.66 0.91 -5.01
N ALA A 97 7.84 0.47 -4.05
CA ALA A 97 7.14 1.36 -3.12
C ALA A 97 6.86 0.70 -1.77
N ILE A 98 6.64 1.54 -0.75
CA ILE A 98 6.13 1.14 0.56
C ILE A 98 4.75 1.76 0.75
N ILE A 99 3.75 0.93 1.12
CA ILE A 99 2.37 1.35 1.36
C ILE A 99 2.17 1.56 2.86
N VAL A 100 1.91 2.80 3.28
CA VAL A 100 1.86 3.23 4.69
C VAL A 100 0.53 3.89 5.01
N SER A 101 0.04 3.77 6.24
CA SER A 101 -1.18 4.46 6.72
C SER A 101 -0.90 5.47 7.81
N ASP A 102 0.04 5.15 8.68
CA ASP A 102 0.37 5.94 9.87
C ASP A 102 1.33 7.08 9.51
N PRO A 103 1.04 8.34 9.94
CA PRO A 103 1.89 9.47 9.65
C PRO A 103 3.32 9.35 10.24
N ALA A 104 3.48 8.73 11.43
CA ALA A 104 4.79 8.54 12.03
C ALA A 104 5.62 7.51 11.22
N LEU A 105 4.99 6.39 10.83
CA LEU A 105 5.61 5.40 9.95
C LEU A 105 5.94 6.00 8.57
N PHE A 106 5.08 6.88 8.04
CA PHE A 106 5.34 7.58 6.78
C PHE A 106 6.61 8.44 6.86
N MET A 107 6.74 9.24 7.92
CA MET A 107 7.92 10.09 8.12
C MET A 107 9.18 9.27 8.38
N LEU A 108 9.05 8.14 9.07
CA LEU A 108 10.15 7.20 9.32
C LEU A 108 10.62 6.56 8.00
N ALA A 109 9.68 6.03 7.20
CA ALA A 109 9.98 5.47 5.88
C ALA A 109 10.64 6.51 4.96
N LYS A 110 10.12 7.74 4.92
CA LYS A 110 10.71 8.84 4.14
C LYS A 110 12.17 9.10 4.51
N ARG A 111 12.51 9.01 5.79
CA ARG A 111 13.87 9.24 6.30
C ARG A 111 14.80 8.06 5.99
N LEU A 112 14.33 6.83 6.17
CA LEU A 112 15.16 5.63 6.13
C LEU A 112 15.23 4.95 4.76
N CYS A 113 14.24 5.20 3.91
CA CYS A 113 14.12 4.58 2.59
C CYS A 113 14.21 5.61 1.45
N PRO A 114 15.28 6.44 1.37
CA PRO A 114 15.41 7.43 0.32
C PRO A 114 15.42 6.77 -1.05
N GLY A 115 14.60 7.29 -1.98
CA GLY A 115 14.51 6.77 -3.34
C GLY A 115 13.50 5.64 -3.52
N ILE A 116 12.84 5.15 -2.46
CA ILE A 116 11.70 4.25 -2.54
C ILE A 116 10.42 5.10 -2.53
N GLU A 117 9.49 4.80 -3.43
CA GLU A 117 8.21 5.51 -3.48
C GLU A 117 7.37 5.25 -2.22
N LEU A 118 6.64 6.27 -1.77
CA LEU A 118 5.71 6.14 -0.65
C LEU A 118 4.28 6.27 -1.13
N HIS A 119 3.51 5.22 -0.94
CA HIS A 119 2.09 5.15 -1.24
C HIS A 119 1.28 5.20 0.05
N VAL A 120 0.18 5.94 0.04
CA VAL A 120 -0.70 6.04 1.21
C VAL A 120 -1.83 5.04 1.08
N SER A 121 -1.95 4.15 2.07
CA SER A 121 -2.98 3.10 2.11
C SER A 121 -4.40 3.66 2.26
N THR A 122 -5.39 2.88 1.83
CA THR A 122 -6.82 3.12 2.10
C THR A 122 -7.13 3.20 3.60
N GLN A 123 -6.30 2.59 4.44
CA GLN A 123 -6.45 2.63 5.91
C GLN A 123 -6.29 4.05 6.50
N ALA A 124 -5.69 4.98 5.76
CA ALA A 124 -5.62 6.39 6.14
C ALA A 124 -6.92 7.18 5.87
N ASN A 125 -7.98 6.52 5.38
CA ASN A 125 -9.29 7.14 5.11
C ASN A 125 -9.25 8.37 4.18
N ASN A 126 -8.64 8.22 3.02
CA ASN A 126 -8.49 9.30 2.05
C ASN A 126 -9.78 9.51 1.26
N THR A 127 -10.64 10.42 1.70
CA THR A 127 -11.99 10.64 1.16
C THR A 127 -12.15 11.95 0.40
N ASN A 128 -11.14 12.81 0.34
CA ASN A 128 -11.23 14.12 -0.31
C ASN A 128 -9.89 14.59 -0.86
N TYR A 129 -9.91 15.51 -1.81
CA TYR A 129 -8.71 16.05 -2.45
C TYR A 129 -7.75 16.75 -1.47
N GLY A 130 -8.24 17.30 -0.37
CA GLY A 130 -7.41 17.94 0.65
C GLY A 130 -6.45 16.96 1.33
N THR A 131 -6.93 15.73 1.64
CA THR A 131 -6.04 14.67 2.18
C THR A 131 -5.01 14.20 1.15
N PHE A 132 -5.37 14.17 -0.14
CA PHE A 132 -4.40 13.87 -1.20
C PHE A 132 -3.29 14.93 -1.29
N LEU A 133 -3.66 16.22 -1.26
CA LEU A 133 -2.69 17.31 -1.26
C LEU A 133 -1.80 17.29 -0.01
N PHE A 134 -2.38 17.02 1.16
CA PHE A 134 -1.62 16.87 2.40
C PHE A 134 -0.54 15.79 2.29
N TRP A 135 -0.90 14.59 1.81
CA TRP A 135 0.07 13.51 1.65
C TRP A 135 1.12 13.82 0.58
N ARG A 136 0.73 14.51 -0.50
CA ARG A 136 1.66 14.98 -1.52
C ARG A 136 2.70 15.94 -0.95
N GLU A 137 2.29 16.90 -0.11
CA GLU A 137 3.22 17.81 0.56
C GLU A 137 4.23 17.06 1.44
N LEU A 138 3.80 15.97 2.05
CA LEU A 138 4.69 15.08 2.79
C LEU A 138 5.60 14.24 1.90
N GLY A 139 5.31 14.12 0.60
CA GLY A 139 6.14 13.42 -0.39
C GLY A 139 5.55 12.08 -0.87
N ALA A 140 4.28 11.81 -0.66
CA ALA A 140 3.63 10.64 -1.26
C ALA A 140 3.53 10.80 -2.78
N SER A 141 3.84 9.72 -3.52
CA SER A 141 3.66 9.65 -4.98
C SER A 141 2.27 9.14 -5.37
N ARG A 142 1.66 8.32 -4.51
CA ARG A 142 0.35 7.68 -4.75
C ARG A 142 -0.51 7.68 -3.48
N VAL A 143 -1.82 7.83 -3.65
CA VAL A 143 -2.79 7.67 -2.57
C VAL A 143 -3.89 6.70 -3.00
N VAL A 144 -4.13 5.68 -2.15
CA VAL A 144 -5.24 4.75 -2.31
C VAL A 144 -6.51 5.39 -1.77
N THR A 145 -7.55 5.47 -2.60
CA THR A 145 -8.84 6.02 -2.19
C THR A 145 -9.50 5.18 -1.10
N ALA A 146 -10.28 5.82 -0.26
CA ALA A 146 -11.25 5.10 0.56
C ALA A 146 -12.28 4.39 -0.34
N ARG A 147 -12.75 3.22 0.07
CA ARG A 147 -13.68 2.38 -0.71
C ARG A 147 -15.09 2.95 -0.80
N GLU A 148 -15.40 3.92 0.03
CA GLU A 148 -16.69 4.60 0.13
C GLU A 148 -16.91 5.63 -0.98
N LEU A 149 -15.83 6.03 -1.69
CA LEU A 149 -15.90 7.04 -2.73
C LEU A 149 -16.60 6.53 -4.00
N SER A 150 -17.52 7.32 -4.50
CA SER A 150 -18.10 7.14 -5.83
C SER A 150 -17.11 7.55 -6.94
N LEU A 151 -17.36 7.08 -8.15
CA LEU A 151 -16.59 7.50 -9.33
C LEU A 151 -16.64 9.02 -9.59
N ALA A 152 -17.73 9.68 -9.20
CA ALA A 152 -17.88 11.14 -9.33
C ALA A 152 -16.91 11.86 -8.39
N GLU A 153 -16.84 11.43 -7.13
CA GLU A 153 -15.91 11.97 -6.13
C GLU A 153 -14.45 11.71 -6.50
N ILE A 154 -14.12 10.51 -6.99
CA ILE A 154 -12.77 10.20 -7.48
C ILE A 154 -12.40 11.10 -8.67
N ARG A 155 -13.33 11.38 -9.58
CA ARG A 155 -13.11 12.31 -10.69
C ARG A 155 -12.86 13.73 -10.17
N GLU A 156 -13.65 14.20 -9.22
CA GLU A 156 -13.44 15.51 -8.60
C GLU A 156 -12.07 15.61 -7.93
N ILE A 157 -11.63 14.56 -7.20
CA ILE A 157 -10.29 14.48 -6.64
C ILE A 157 -9.26 14.61 -7.75
N ARG A 158 -9.38 13.83 -8.85
CA ARG A 158 -8.43 13.87 -9.97
C ARG A 158 -8.29 15.26 -10.59
N GLU A 159 -9.38 16.01 -10.70
CA GLU A 159 -9.41 17.36 -11.27
C GLU A 159 -8.74 18.42 -10.37
N ARG A 160 -8.66 18.14 -9.06
CA ARG A 160 -8.14 19.09 -8.05
C ARG A 160 -6.73 18.80 -7.57
N ILE A 161 -6.15 17.66 -7.96
CA ILE A 161 -4.77 17.30 -7.58
C ILE A 161 -3.86 17.33 -8.81
N PRO A 162 -2.55 17.55 -8.63
CA PRO A 162 -1.59 17.54 -9.73
C PRO A 162 -1.56 16.22 -10.49
N ALA A 163 -1.26 16.30 -11.79
CA ALA A 163 -1.32 15.14 -12.69
C ALA A 163 -0.30 14.05 -12.34
N GLU A 164 0.84 14.44 -11.77
CA GLU A 164 1.90 13.54 -11.34
C GLU A 164 1.57 12.74 -10.08
N MET A 165 0.57 13.18 -9.30
CA MET A 165 0.10 12.41 -8.15
C MET A 165 -0.81 11.28 -8.59
N GLU A 166 -0.46 10.05 -8.26
CA GLU A 166 -1.22 8.88 -8.66
C GLU A 166 -2.41 8.62 -7.72
N ILE A 167 -3.50 8.15 -8.32
CA ILE A 167 -4.69 7.67 -7.60
C ILE A 167 -4.79 6.17 -7.80
N GLU A 168 -4.92 5.42 -6.72
CA GLU A 168 -5.22 4.00 -6.75
C GLU A 168 -6.62 3.74 -6.21
N THR A 169 -7.37 2.84 -6.83
CA THR A 169 -8.72 2.47 -6.38
C THR A 169 -8.93 0.96 -6.43
N PHE A 170 -9.70 0.42 -5.49
CA PHE A 170 -10.13 -0.96 -5.55
C PHE A 170 -11.24 -1.12 -6.60
N VAL A 171 -11.08 -2.08 -7.50
CA VAL A 171 -12.08 -2.43 -8.52
C VAL A 171 -12.64 -3.83 -8.36
N HIS A 172 -11.96 -4.69 -7.59
CA HIS A 172 -12.36 -6.06 -7.29
C HIS A 172 -11.73 -6.54 -6.00
N GLY A 173 -12.39 -7.46 -5.29
CA GLY A 173 -11.87 -8.13 -4.10
C GLY A 173 -12.88 -8.17 -2.95
N ALA A 174 -12.49 -8.80 -1.84
CA ALA A 174 -13.27 -8.82 -0.62
C ALA A 174 -13.26 -7.43 0.04
N MET A 175 -14.44 -6.86 0.22
CA MET A 175 -14.62 -5.55 0.86
C MET A 175 -15.12 -5.75 2.29
N CYS A 176 -14.45 -5.12 3.26
CA CYS A 176 -14.97 -5.03 4.62
C CYS A 176 -16.27 -4.22 4.64
N ILE A 177 -17.26 -4.64 5.43
CA ILE A 177 -18.52 -3.89 5.64
C ILE A 177 -18.28 -2.57 6.39
N SER A 178 -17.22 -2.50 7.18
CA SER A 178 -16.86 -1.31 7.94
C SER A 178 -16.27 -0.23 7.03
N TYR A 179 -16.37 1.00 7.48
CA TYR A 179 -15.69 2.15 6.87
C TYR A 179 -14.18 1.89 6.76
N SER A 180 -13.54 2.33 5.69
CA SER A 180 -12.12 2.14 5.45
C SER A 180 -11.29 2.62 6.65
N GLY A 181 -10.35 1.80 7.15
CA GLY A 181 -9.51 2.12 8.29
C GLY A 181 -10.23 2.28 9.65
N ARG A 182 -11.49 1.88 9.77
CA ARG A 182 -12.32 2.06 10.99
C ARG A 182 -12.95 0.77 11.51
N CYS A 183 -12.48 -0.39 11.07
CA CYS A 183 -12.99 -1.67 11.55
C CYS A 183 -12.44 -1.95 12.96
N LEU A 184 -13.33 -2.07 13.94
CA LEU A 184 -13.00 -2.45 15.31
C LEU A 184 -13.53 -3.84 15.68
N LEU A 185 -13.93 -4.65 14.69
CA LEU A 185 -14.62 -5.92 14.95
C LEU A 185 -13.75 -6.90 15.73
N SER A 186 -12.46 -7.02 15.39
CA SER A 186 -11.52 -7.89 16.12
C SER A 186 -11.32 -7.45 17.57
N SER A 187 -11.26 -6.15 17.83
CA SER A 187 -11.19 -5.61 19.18
C SER A 187 -12.45 -5.92 19.98
N PHE A 188 -13.63 -5.71 19.39
CA PHE A 188 -14.91 -5.93 20.05
C PHE A 188 -15.20 -7.42 20.31
N MET A 189 -14.96 -8.28 19.31
CA MET A 189 -15.32 -9.70 19.36
C MET A 189 -14.30 -10.56 20.11
N ALA A 190 -13.03 -10.20 20.04
CA ALA A 190 -11.94 -11.06 20.51
C ALA A 190 -10.96 -10.38 21.47
N GLY A 191 -11.20 -9.12 21.84
CA GLY A 191 -10.31 -8.35 22.73
C GLY A 191 -8.91 -8.12 22.13
N ARG A 192 -8.76 -8.20 20.79
CA ARG A 192 -7.49 -8.04 20.10
C ARG A 192 -7.39 -6.66 19.45
N ASP A 193 -6.16 -6.18 19.32
CA ASP A 193 -5.92 -4.93 18.60
C ASP A 193 -6.40 -5.04 17.16
N ALA A 194 -7.23 -4.10 16.73
CA ALA A 194 -7.77 -4.04 15.37
C ALA A 194 -6.68 -3.80 14.30
N ASN A 195 -5.50 -3.33 14.71
CA ASN A 195 -4.36 -3.07 13.83
C ASN A 195 -3.61 -4.33 13.42
N HIS A 196 -3.65 -5.39 14.23
CA HIS A 196 -2.86 -6.59 13.98
C HIS A 196 -3.63 -7.70 13.24
N GLY A 197 -4.89 -7.49 12.90
CA GLY A 197 -5.72 -8.39 12.11
C GLY A 197 -5.73 -9.85 12.60
N GLU A 198 -6.67 -10.65 12.13
CA GLU A 198 -6.64 -12.13 12.25
C GLU A 198 -6.74 -12.77 10.89
#